data_6669026c496f002c8c16867c477e7b3a
#
_entry.id   6669026c496f002c8c16867c477e7b3a
#
_cell.length_a   1.000
_cell.length_b   1.000
_cell.length_c   1.000
_cell.angle_alpha   90.00
_cell.angle_beta   90.00
_cell.angle_gamma   90.00
#
_symmetry.space_group_name_H-M   'P 1'
#
loop_
_entity.id
_entity.type
_entity.pdbx_description
1 polymer ?
#
loop_
_entity_poly.entity_id
_entity_poly.type
_entity_poly.pdbx_seq_one_letter_code
_entity_poly.pdbx_strand_id
1 'polypeptide(L)'
;MAGRGAGFFVSGGRAAWSLVGAVVVVAAASVMLLSSTVNARYERDVSRMVFNDNLDVLDGIRRKIGASADTLKQILVDSTDAAPPDSLPYIVVSITDHRLWYKRGDQILFTTRVATGSGKVLAKGGGNKWKFETPRGRLVVESKETDPIWVPPDWHYVEMAKKKSLGVVHLVRGQSIKLADGSVITVEGSEVVRKTADGQLIPFDVAEGREIVVNKNIVIPPFGTTQRKYTGVLGTNRLNMGDGYALHGTDEPTSIGTSVSHGCVRLRNEDIETLYQMVPVGTPVYIY
;
A
#
# COMPACT_ATOMS: atom_id res chain seq x y z
N MET A 1 -27.96 36.77 -95.86
CA MET A 1 -27.63 37.74 -94.78
C MET A 1 -27.69 36.95 -93.44
N ALA A 2 -26.68 37.07 -92.69
CA ALA A 2 -26.37 36.24 -91.52
C ALA A 2 -27.21 36.59 -90.30
N GLY A 3 -27.65 35.57 -89.55
CA GLY A 3 -28.22 35.71 -88.25
C GLY A 3 -27.51 34.74 -87.31
N ARG A 4 -26.60 35.23 -86.50
CA ARG A 4 -25.89 34.50 -85.46
C ARG A 4 -26.82 34.16 -84.28
N GLY A 5 -27.11 32.90 -84.07
CA GLY A 5 -27.70 32.39 -82.87
C GLY A 5 -26.61 32.15 -81.78
N ALA A 6 -26.60 32.93 -80.74
CA ALA A 6 -25.73 32.72 -79.58
C ALA A 6 -26.27 31.58 -78.75
N GLY A 7 -25.52 30.50 -78.69
CA GLY A 7 -25.79 29.41 -77.74
C GLY A 7 -25.41 29.80 -76.34
N PHE A 8 -26.38 29.90 -75.40
CA PHE A 8 -26.19 30.01 -73.97
C PHE A 8 -25.85 28.61 -73.42
N PHE A 9 -24.58 28.33 -73.27
CA PHE A 9 -24.15 27.16 -72.50
C PHE A 9 -24.40 27.40 -71.01
N VAL A 10 -25.41 26.73 -70.48
CA VAL A 10 -25.68 26.71 -69.04
C VAL A 10 -24.56 25.92 -68.32
N SER A 11 -23.60 26.61 -67.77
CA SER A 11 -22.54 26.03 -66.96
C SER A 11 -23.02 25.74 -65.50
N GLY A 12 -24.34 25.66 -65.26
CA GLY A 12 -24.93 25.49 -63.92
C GLY A 12 -24.88 24.05 -63.36
N GLY A 13 -24.68 23.03 -64.22
CA GLY A 13 -24.79 21.65 -63.77
C GLY A 13 -23.69 21.20 -62.80
N ARG A 14 -22.45 21.63 -63.02
CA ARG A 14 -21.31 21.20 -62.16
C ARG A 14 -21.32 21.88 -60.79
N ALA A 15 -21.68 23.14 -60.72
CA ALA A 15 -21.81 23.87 -59.46
C ALA A 15 -23.00 23.36 -58.61
N ALA A 16 -24.11 22.98 -59.24
CA ALA A 16 -25.24 22.38 -58.54
C ALA A 16 -24.90 20.99 -57.93
N TRP A 17 -24.23 20.16 -58.68
CA TRP A 17 -23.78 18.85 -58.18
C TRP A 17 -22.72 18.94 -57.10
N SER A 18 -21.82 19.92 -57.12
CA SER A 18 -20.84 20.16 -56.02
C SER A 18 -21.53 20.67 -54.76
N LEU A 19 -22.56 21.48 -54.85
CA LEU A 19 -23.39 21.92 -53.70
C LEU A 19 -24.16 20.75 -53.09
N VAL A 20 -24.78 19.90 -53.90
CA VAL A 20 -25.48 18.70 -53.40
C VAL A 20 -24.49 17.76 -52.72
N GLY A 21 -23.30 17.54 -53.30
CA GLY A 21 -22.24 16.75 -52.67
C GLY A 21 -21.80 17.31 -51.33
N ALA A 22 -21.60 18.63 -51.24
CA ALA A 22 -21.26 19.31 -49.96
C ALA A 22 -22.34 19.16 -48.90
N VAL A 23 -23.60 19.31 -49.26
CA VAL A 23 -24.74 19.13 -48.35
C VAL A 23 -24.81 17.68 -47.84
N VAL A 24 -24.61 16.69 -48.69
CA VAL A 24 -24.59 15.27 -48.30
C VAL A 24 -23.44 14.96 -47.32
N VAL A 25 -22.25 15.50 -47.61
CA VAL A 25 -21.09 15.33 -46.71
C VAL A 25 -21.34 15.98 -45.34
N VAL A 26 -21.87 17.19 -45.30
CA VAL A 26 -22.21 17.89 -44.06
C VAL A 26 -23.30 17.13 -43.27
N ALA A 27 -24.34 16.64 -43.97
CA ALA A 27 -25.38 15.83 -43.33
C ALA A 27 -24.82 14.52 -42.76
N ALA A 28 -23.98 13.82 -43.49
CA ALA A 28 -23.33 12.60 -43.04
C ALA A 28 -22.40 12.87 -41.82
N ALA A 29 -21.61 13.93 -41.89
CA ALA A 29 -20.76 14.36 -40.74
C ALA A 29 -21.58 14.73 -39.53
N SER A 30 -22.73 15.43 -39.70
CA SER A 30 -23.64 15.78 -38.64
C SER A 30 -24.27 14.55 -37.98
N VAL A 31 -24.69 13.55 -38.74
CA VAL A 31 -25.21 12.28 -38.24
C VAL A 31 -24.12 11.50 -37.49
N MET A 32 -22.89 11.49 -38.00
CA MET A 32 -21.74 10.86 -37.30
C MET A 32 -21.44 11.55 -35.96
N LEU A 33 -21.42 12.87 -35.94
CA LEU A 33 -21.20 13.65 -34.70
C LEU A 33 -22.33 13.43 -33.70
N LEU A 34 -23.58 13.42 -34.13
CA LEU A 34 -24.73 13.13 -33.30
C LEU A 34 -24.66 11.71 -32.69
N SER A 35 -24.37 10.70 -33.52
CA SER A 35 -24.25 9.33 -33.07
C SER A 35 -23.08 9.17 -32.08
N SER A 36 -21.93 9.78 -32.35
CA SER A 36 -20.78 9.74 -31.43
C SER A 36 -21.06 10.43 -30.08
N THR A 37 -21.80 11.55 -30.11
CA THR A 37 -22.19 12.25 -28.85
C THR A 37 -23.22 11.46 -28.04
N VAL A 38 -24.17 10.79 -28.71
CA VAL A 38 -25.14 9.90 -28.07
C VAL A 38 -24.43 8.71 -27.42
N ASN A 39 -23.52 8.04 -28.15
CA ASN A 39 -22.73 6.94 -27.61
C ASN A 39 -21.87 7.38 -26.43
N ALA A 40 -21.18 8.51 -26.53
CA ALA A 40 -20.36 9.03 -25.44
C ALA A 40 -21.20 9.38 -24.19
N ARG A 41 -22.42 9.88 -24.36
CA ARG A 41 -23.36 10.10 -23.25
C ARG A 41 -23.80 8.78 -22.63
N TYR A 42 -24.17 7.79 -23.45
CA TYR A 42 -24.58 6.47 -22.99
C TYR A 42 -23.47 5.78 -22.21
N GLU A 43 -22.24 5.72 -22.73
CA GLU A 43 -21.09 5.15 -22.03
C GLU A 43 -20.80 5.84 -20.71
N ARG A 44 -20.90 7.17 -20.68
CA ARG A 44 -20.72 7.93 -19.43
C ARG A 44 -21.81 7.63 -18.41
N ASP A 45 -23.06 7.53 -18.84
CA ASP A 45 -24.19 7.28 -17.94
C ASP A 45 -24.17 5.84 -17.43
N VAL A 46 -23.81 4.86 -18.26
CA VAL A 46 -23.57 3.47 -17.84
C VAL A 46 -22.39 3.39 -16.86
N SER A 47 -21.28 4.09 -17.15
CA SER A 47 -20.13 4.10 -16.25
C SER A 47 -20.48 4.73 -14.88
N ARG A 48 -21.32 5.77 -14.85
CA ARG A 48 -21.81 6.37 -13.60
C ARG A 48 -22.71 5.42 -12.83
N MET A 49 -23.61 4.70 -13.50
CA MET A 49 -24.47 3.69 -12.84
C MET A 49 -23.61 2.59 -12.22
N VAL A 50 -22.69 2.00 -12.98
CA VAL A 50 -21.79 0.95 -12.47
C VAL A 50 -20.92 1.47 -11.32
N PHE A 51 -20.45 2.71 -11.40
CA PHE A 51 -19.68 3.33 -10.32
C PHE A 51 -20.51 3.51 -9.05
N ASN A 52 -21.76 3.98 -9.17
CA ASN A 52 -22.66 4.17 -8.02
C ASN A 52 -23.05 2.82 -7.41
N ASP A 53 -23.37 1.82 -8.22
CA ASP A 53 -23.66 0.46 -7.74
C ASP A 53 -22.48 -0.15 -6.98
N ASN A 54 -21.25 0.08 -7.48
CA ASN A 54 -20.04 -0.36 -6.78
C ASN A 54 -19.81 0.40 -5.46
N LEU A 55 -20.15 1.71 -5.39
CA LEU A 55 -20.10 2.46 -4.14
C LEU A 55 -21.10 1.93 -3.12
N ASP A 56 -22.32 1.62 -3.51
CA ASP A 56 -23.33 1.05 -2.62
C ASP A 56 -22.92 -0.32 -2.08
N VAL A 57 -22.32 -1.16 -2.94
CA VAL A 57 -21.74 -2.46 -2.53
C VAL A 57 -20.58 -2.25 -1.54
N LEU A 58 -19.69 -1.31 -1.80
CA LEU A 58 -18.58 -0.98 -0.89
C LEU A 58 -19.05 -0.46 0.46
N ASP A 59 -20.07 0.39 0.48
CA ASP A 59 -20.68 0.87 1.72
C ASP A 59 -21.43 -0.22 2.47
N GLY A 60 -22.03 -1.16 1.74
CA GLY A 60 -22.62 -2.36 2.31
C GLY A 60 -21.56 -3.26 2.98
N ILE A 61 -20.44 -3.47 2.33
CA ILE A 61 -19.30 -4.23 2.87
C ILE A 61 -18.71 -3.52 4.08
N ARG A 62 -18.48 -2.21 4.00
CA ARG A 62 -17.99 -1.40 5.14
C ARG A 62 -18.88 -1.50 6.36
N ARG A 63 -20.21 -1.42 6.19
CA ARG A 63 -21.17 -1.59 7.29
C ARG A 63 -21.10 -2.97 7.90
N LYS A 64 -20.97 -4.03 7.08
CA LYS A 64 -20.82 -5.42 7.57
C LYS A 64 -19.50 -5.60 8.32
N ILE A 65 -18.41 -5.06 7.81
CA ILE A 65 -17.08 -5.08 8.49
C ILE A 65 -17.19 -4.32 9.82
N GLY A 66 -17.77 -3.14 9.84
CA GLY A 66 -17.98 -2.35 11.05
C GLY A 66 -18.78 -3.12 12.10
N ALA A 67 -19.94 -3.68 11.73
CA ALA A 67 -20.76 -4.46 12.63
C ALA A 67 -20.04 -5.73 13.15
N SER A 68 -19.25 -6.39 12.28
CA SER A 68 -18.43 -7.56 12.70
C SER A 68 -17.30 -7.13 13.63
N ALA A 69 -16.67 -5.98 13.39
CA ALA A 69 -15.64 -5.43 14.26
C ALA A 69 -16.19 -5.04 15.63
N ASP A 70 -17.38 -4.45 15.69
CA ASP A 70 -18.06 -4.11 16.95
C ASP A 70 -18.48 -5.36 17.74
N THR A 71 -18.97 -6.39 17.04
CA THR A 71 -19.28 -7.70 17.65
C THR A 71 -18.02 -8.37 18.19
N LEU A 72 -16.92 -8.38 17.41
CA LEU A 72 -15.63 -8.89 17.86
C LEU A 72 -15.09 -8.08 19.04
N LYS A 73 -15.26 -6.75 19.04
CA LYS A 73 -14.87 -5.89 20.15
C LYS A 73 -15.66 -6.17 21.43
N GLN A 74 -16.96 -6.43 21.32
CA GLN A 74 -17.79 -6.86 22.45
C GLN A 74 -17.37 -8.25 22.98
N ILE A 75 -17.16 -9.21 22.08
CA ILE A 75 -16.66 -10.54 22.49
C ILE A 75 -15.28 -10.45 23.12
N LEU A 76 -14.41 -9.57 22.64
CA LEU A 76 -13.10 -9.30 23.22
C LEU A 76 -13.19 -8.62 24.59
N VAL A 77 -14.11 -7.69 24.80
CA VAL A 77 -14.36 -7.06 26.11
C VAL A 77 -14.92 -8.10 27.09
N ASP A 78 -15.88 -8.91 26.66
CA ASP A 78 -16.46 -9.98 27.48
C ASP A 78 -15.44 -11.11 27.77
N SER A 79 -14.44 -11.31 26.91
CA SER A 79 -13.37 -12.32 27.09
C SER A 79 -12.13 -11.77 27.79
N THR A 80 -11.97 -10.46 27.92
CA THR A 80 -10.85 -9.86 28.70
C THR A 80 -11.01 -10.08 30.21
N ASP A 81 -12.24 -10.32 30.68
CA ASP A 81 -12.50 -10.71 32.06
C ASP A 81 -12.31 -12.21 32.33
N ALA A 82 -12.20 -13.02 31.29
CA ALA A 82 -11.88 -14.42 31.44
C ALA A 82 -10.36 -14.58 31.57
N ALA A 83 -9.87 -14.82 32.79
CA ALA A 83 -8.50 -15.25 33.01
C ALA A 83 -8.19 -16.43 32.08
N PRO A 84 -7.00 -16.45 31.39
CA PRO A 84 -6.66 -17.58 30.54
C PRO A 84 -6.73 -18.87 31.34
N PRO A 85 -7.23 -19.98 30.74
CA PRO A 85 -7.31 -21.24 31.44
C PRO A 85 -5.93 -21.61 32.00
N ASP A 86 -5.85 -21.99 33.28
CA ASP A 86 -4.59 -22.32 33.98
C ASP A 86 -3.74 -23.39 33.27
N SER A 87 -4.33 -24.13 32.35
CA SER A 87 -3.68 -25.20 31.59
C SER A 87 -2.91 -24.74 30.33
N LEU A 88 -3.26 -23.62 29.72
CA LEU A 88 -2.66 -23.18 28.48
C LEU A 88 -1.69 -22.00 28.67
N PRO A 89 -0.54 -22.04 28.01
CA PRO A 89 0.41 -20.94 28.09
C PRO A 89 -0.08 -19.73 27.29
N TYR A 90 0.30 -18.54 27.73
CA TYR A 90 -0.05 -17.26 27.11
C TYR A 90 1.07 -16.24 27.30
N ILE A 91 1.10 -15.24 26.41
CA ILE A 91 2.04 -14.12 26.49
C ILE A 91 1.33 -12.91 27.09
N VAL A 92 2.04 -12.17 27.96
CA VAL A 92 1.60 -10.88 28.48
C VAL A 92 2.66 -9.85 28.13
N VAL A 93 2.25 -8.70 27.60
CA VAL A 93 3.13 -7.57 27.30
C VAL A 93 2.63 -6.34 28.02
N SER A 94 3.45 -5.79 28.90
CA SER A 94 3.22 -4.47 29.50
C SER A 94 3.94 -3.41 28.66
N ILE A 95 3.16 -2.48 28.08
CA ILE A 95 3.71 -1.36 27.33
C ILE A 95 4.46 -0.40 28.28
N THR A 96 3.93 -0.20 29.45
CA THR A 96 4.49 0.73 30.46
C THR A 96 5.81 0.23 31.04
N ASP A 97 5.87 -1.07 31.37
CA ASP A 97 7.06 -1.67 31.99
C ASP A 97 8.10 -2.09 30.95
N HIS A 98 7.76 -2.01 29.65
CA HIS A 98 8.58 -2.51 28.55
C HIS A 98 9.03 -3.95 28.79
N ARG A 99 8.08 -4.82 29.16
CA ARG A 99 8.36 -6.19 29.56
C ARG A 99 7.37 -7.18 28.96
N LEU A 100 7.88 -8.33 28.62
CA LEU A 100 7.11 -9.48 28.15
C LEU A 100 7.28 -10.62 29.16
N TRP A 101 6.20 -11.32 29.44
CA TRP A 101 6.15 -12.59 30.16
C TRP A 101 5.44 -13.63 29.31
N TYR A 102 6.02 -14.82 29.25
CA TYR A 102 5.35 -16.03 28.78
C TYR A 102 5.01 -16.86 30.00
N LYS A 103 3.73 -17.12 30.21
CA LYS A 103 3.20 -17.68 31.45
C LYS A 103 2.32 -18.90 31.19
N ARG A 104 2.16 -19.74 32.24
CA ARG A 104 1.12 -20.76 32.34
C ARG A 104 0.52 -20.65 33.73
N GLY A 105 -0.74 -20.19 33.83
CA GLY A 105 -1.30 -19.79 35.11
C GLY A 105 -0.39 -18.78 35.82
N ASP A 106 -0.02 -19.03 37.04
CA ASP A 106 0.89 -18.17 37.82
C ASP A 106 2.37 -18.40 37.52
N GLN A 107 2.72 -19.49 36.86
CA GLN A 107 4.11 -19.81 36.53
C GLN A 107 4.63 -18.94 35.38
N ILE A 108 5.75 -18.25 35.62
CA ILE A 108 6.51 -17.55 34.58
C ILE A 108 7.47 -18.55 33.92
N LEU A 109 7.24 -18.85 32.64
CA LEU A 109 8.08 -19.74 31.85
C LEU A 109 9.25 -18.99 31.20
N PHE A 110 9.03 -17.72 30.84
CA PHE A 110 10.05 -16.85 30.26
C PHE A 110 9.69 -15.38 30.50
N THR A 111 10.68 -14.52 30.62
CA THR A 111 10.47 -13.06 30.72
C THR A 111 11.65 -12.32 30.12
N THR A 112 11.35 -11.21 29.43
CA THR A 112 12.38 -10.34 28.85
C THR A 112 11.90 -8.89 28.75
N ARG A 113 12.85 -7.97 28.53
CA ARG A 113 12.54 -6.57 28.19
C ARG A 113 12.21 -6.45 26.71
N VAL A 114 11.31 -5.53 26.36
CA VAL A 114 10.85 -5.29 25.00
C VAL A 114 10.85 -3.82 24.65
N ALA A 115 10.87 -3.49 23.35
CA ALA A 115 10.50 -2.15 22.89
C ALA A 115 9.09 -2.16 22.32
N THR A 116 8.34 -1.08 22.52
CA THR A 116 6.95 -0.93 22.11
C THR A 116 6.74 0.28 21.23
N GLY A 117 5.53 0.48 20.72
CA GLY A 117 5.15 1.60 19.87
C GLY A 117 5.43 2.95 20.52
N SER A 118 5.92 3.90 19.71
CA SER A 118 6.33 5.23 20.18
C SER A 118 5.16 6.16 20.51
N GLY A 119 3.94 5.81 20.13
CA GLY A 119 2.78 6.69 20.23
C GLY A 119 2.80 7.89 19.26
N LYS A 120 3.85 8.05 18.46
CA LYS A 120 3.99 9.15 17.51
C LYS A 120 2.96 9.07 16.41
N VAL A 121 2.61 10.24 15.88
CA VAL A 121 1.72 10.38 14.73
C VAL A 121 2.51 10.97 13.56
N LEU A 122 2.53 10.27 12.44
CA LEU A 122 3.10 10.76 11.19
C LEU A 122 1.96 11.21 10.26
N ALA A 123 1.93 12.51 9.95
CA ALA A 123 0.96 13.03 9.00
C ALA A 123 1.37 12.66 7.56
N LYS A 124 0.42 12.09 6.82
CA LYS A 124 0.46 11.94 5.37
C LYS A 124 -0.32 13.11 4.78
N GLY A 125 0.20 13.78 3.76
CA GLY A 125 -0.57 14.80 3.05
C GLY A 125 -2.00 14.34 2.72
N GLY A 126 -3.00 15.25 2.72
CA GLY A 126 -4.39 14.90 2.43
C GLY A 126 -5.21 14.41 3.64
N GLY A 127 -4.77 14.66 4.87
CA GLY A 127 -5.55 14.36 6.08
C GLY A 127 -5.35 12.96 6.67
N ASN A 128 -4.68 12.06 5.98
CA ASN A 128 -4.34 10.73 6.50
C ASN A 128 -3.18 10.81 7.51
N LYS A 129 -3.26 9.98 8.55
CA LYS A 129 -2.24 9.91 9.62
C LYS A 129 -1.91 8.45 9.90
N TRP A 130 -0.62 8.17 10.17
CA TRP A 130 -0.19 6.90 10.74
C TRP A 130 0.07 7.11 12.23
N LYS A 131 -0.48 6.25 13.06
CA LYS A 131 -0.29 6.24 14.51
C LYS A 131 0.55 5.02 14.88
N PHE A 132 1.67 5.26 15.52
CA PHE A 132 2.66 4.23 15.83
C PHE A 132 2.47 3.71 17.26
N GLU A 133 1.35 3.06 17.51
CA GLU A 133 1.01 2.50 18.82
C GLU A 133 1.01 0.97 18.78
N THR A 134 1.51 0.36 19.85
CA THR A 134 1.28 -1.06 20.08
C THR A 134 -0.18 -1.26 20.48
N PRO A 135 -0.93 -2.13 19.78
CA PRO A 135 -2.35 -2.33 20.06
C PRO A 135 -2.51 -2.95 21.45
N ARG A 136 -3.53 -2.48 22.18
CA ARG A 136 -3.91 -3.07 23.46
C ARG A 136 -5.01 -4.10 23.25
N GLY A 137 -5.09 -5.08 24.18
CA GLY A 137 -6.10 -6.12 24.16
C GLY A 137 -5.52 -7.50 23.92
N ARG A 138 -6.38 -8.42 23.48
CA ARG A 138 -6.02 -9.80 23.19
C ARG A 138 -5.75 -10.01 21.70
N LEU A 139 -4.57 -10.46 21.38
CA LEU A 139 -4.15 -10.94 20.06
C LEU A 139 -3.82 -12.44 20.13
N VAL A 140 -3.48 -13.03 18.99
CA VAL A 140 -3.11 -14.45 18.90
C VAL A 140 -1.90 -14.58 18.00
N VAL A 141 -0.97 -15.47 18.31
CA VAL A 141 0.12 -15.84 17.39
C VAL A 141 -0.47 -16.62 16.22
N GLU A 142 -0.57 -15.99 15.05
CA GLU A 142 -1.17 -16.58 13.84
C GLU A 142 -0.18 -17.40 13.03
N SER A 143 1.08 -16.96 12.98
CA SER A 143 2.15 -17.66 12.24
C SER A 143 3.52 -17.30 12.81
N LYS A 144 4.53 -18.08 12.39
CA LYS A 144 5.92 -17.97 12.85
C LYS A 144 6.85 -17.96 11.63
N GLU A 145 7.86 -17.09 11.64
CA GLU A 145 8.82 -16.95 10.57
C GLU A 145 10.26 -16.94 11.12
N THR A 146 11.18 -17.58 10.42
CA THR A 146 12.64 -17.47 10.59
C THR A 146 13.19 -16.56 9.50
N ASP A 147 14.22 -15.77 9.80
CA ASP A 147 14.86 -14.82 8.89
C ASP A 147 13.82 -13.94 8.14
N PRO A 148 12.93 -13.29 8.88
CA PRO A 148 11.80 -12.56 8.29
C PRO A 148 12.30 -11.37 7.46
N ILE A 149 11.73 -11.24 6.25
CA ILE A 149 11.99 -10.10 5.38
C ILE A 149 10.98 -8.99 5.70
N TRP A 150 11.48 -7.80 6.01
CA TRP A 150 10.61 -6.65 6.17
C TRP A 150 10.29 -6.01 4.81
N VAL A 151 9.01 -5.83 4.51
CA VAL A 151 8.52 -5.08 3.36
C VAL A 151 7.95 -3.77 3.87
N PRO A 152 8.74 -2.66 3.81
CA PRO A 152 8.32 -1.40 4.42
C PRO A 152 7.03 -0.87 3.82
N PRO A 153 6.07 -0.47 4.68
CA PRO A 153 4.92 0.32 4.24
C PRO A 153 5.34 1.73 3.80
N ASP A 154 4.46 2.44 3.12
CA ASP A 154 4.76 3.78 2.59
C ASP A 154 5.18 4.79 3.65
N TRP A 155 4.69 4.65 4.90
CA TRP A 155 5.07 5.56 5.99
C TRP A 155 6.58 5.57 6.26
N HIS A 156 7.28 4.44 6.05
CA HIS A 156 8.73 4.37 6.20
C HIS A 156 9.43 5.38 5.30
N TYR A 157 9.09 5.38 4.02
CA TYR A 157 9.68 6.29 3.04
C TYR A 157 9.31 7.75 3.31
N VAL A 158 8.07 8.00 3.75
CA VAL A 158 7.62 9.35 4.14
C VAL A 158 8.36 9.85 5.38
N GLU A 159 8.57 8.99 6.39
CA GLU A 159 9.35 9.33 7.58
C GLU A 159 10.81 9.63 7.23
N MET A 160 11.44 8.78 6.39
CA MET A 160 12.81 8.97 5.94
C MET A 160 12.97 10.23 5.07
N ALA A 161 12.02 10.50 4.19
CA ALA A 161 12.02 11.73 3.39
C ALA A 161 11.95 12.97 4.29
N LYS A 162 11.08 12.94 5.31
CA LYS A 162 10.99 14.03 6.28
C LYS A 162 12.28 14.22 7.08
N LYS A 163 12.92 13.13 7.53
CA LYS A 163 14.22 13.18 8.23
C LYS A 163 15.33 13.76 7.37
N LYS A 164 15.33 13.47 6.07
CA LYS A 164 16.36 13.92 5.10
C LYS A 164 15.99 15.22 4.38
N SER A 165 14.84 15.85 4.69
CA SER A 165 14.32 17.04 4.00
C SER A 165 14.16 16.83 2.48
N LEU A 166 13.69 15.65 2.09
CA LEU A 166 13.43 15.24 0.72
C LEU A 166 11.93 15.14 0.44
N GLY A 167 11.55 15.18 -0.83
CA GLY A 167 10.22 14.83 -1.28
C GLY A 167 10.01 13.32 -1.35
N VAL A 168 8.80 12.91 -1.74
CA VAL A 168 8.44 11.51 -1.95
C VAL A 168 7.76 11.36 -3.31
N VAL A 169 8.13 10.34 -4.06
CA VAL A 169 7.51 9.97 -5.33
C VAL A 169 7.24 8.47 -5.37
N HIS A 170 6.03 8.08 -5.75
CA HIS A 170 5.69 6.67 -5.96
C HIS A 170 6.12 6.24 -7.36
N LEU A 171 6.82 5.13 -7.45
CA LEU A 171 7.08 4.46 -8.71
C LEU A 171 5.97 3.42 -8.93
N VAL A 172 5.20 3.59 -9.99
CA VAL A 172 4.10 2.69 -10.35
C VAL A 172 4.55 1.80 -11.52
N ARG A 173 4.16 0.53 -11.50
CA ARG A 173 4.45 -0.39 -12.62
C ARG A 173 3.87 0.15 -13.92
N GLY A 174 4.67 0.10 -15.00
CA GLY A 174 4.30 0.68 -16.30
C GLY A 174 4.53 2.20 -16.40
N GLN A 175 4.96 2.86 -15.33
CA GLN A 175 5.38 4.26 -15.34
C GLN A 175 6.89 4.39 -15.20
N SER A 176 7.42 5.57 -15.50
CA SER A 176 8.83 5.87 -15.35
C SER A 176 9.06 7.27 -14.76
N ILE A 177 10.15 7.42 -14.01
CA ILE A 177 10.62 8.69 -13.47
C ILE A 177 11.81 9.15 -14.31
N LYS A 178 11.68 10.30 -15.00
CA LYS A 178 12.74 10.86 -15.83
C LYS A 178 13.88 11.43 -14.97
N LEU A 179 15.11 11.19 -15.40
CA LEU A 179 16.33 11.75 -14.83
C LEU A 179 16.87 12.90 -15.71
N ALA A 180 17.73 13.73 -15.13
CA ALA A 180 18.30 14.89 -15.83
C ALA A 180 19.21 14.50 -17.01
N ASP A 181 19.77 13.31 -17.00
CA ASP A 181 20.64 12.78 -18.06
C ASP A 181 19.90 12.07 -19.20
N GLY A 182 18.57 12.16 -19.22
CA GLY A 182 17.71 11.52 -20.22
C GLY A 182 17.39 10.06 -19.96
N SER A 183 18.02 9.41 -18.98
CA SER A 183 17.63 8.06 -18.53
C SER A 183 16.34 8.10 -17.73
N VAL A 184 15.73 6.93 -17.49
CA VAL A 184 14.51 6.83 -16.68
C VAL A 184 14.66 5.72 -15.64
N ILE A 185 13.98 5.88 -14.50
CA ILE A 185 13.78 4.80 -13.54
C ILE A 185 12.43 4.16 -13.79
N THR A 186 12.40 2.85 -13.91
CA THR A 186 11.20 2.06 -14.14
C THR A 186 11.28 0.72 -13.40
N VAL A 187 10.24 -0.10 -13.54
CA VAL A 187 10.20 -1.45 -12.98
C VAL A 187 10.18 -2.46 -14.12
N GLU A 188 11.15 -3.37 -14.11
CA GLU A 188 11.21 -4.52 -15.01
C GLU A 188 11.15 -5.81 -14.19
N GLY A 189 10.10 -6.59 -14.38
CA GLY A 189 9.84 -7.77 -13.56
C GLY A 189 9.71 -7.43 -12.05
N SER A 190 10.63 -7.96 -11.23
CA SER A 190 10.72 -7.68 -9.80
C SER A 190 11.81 -6.66 -9.42
N GLU A 191 12.43 -6.01 -10.41
CA GLU A 191 13.55 -5.09 -10.16
C GLU A 191 13.18 -3.64 -10.51
N VAL A 192 13.64 -2.71 -9.68
CA VAL A 192 13.70 -1.30 -10.07
C VAL A 192 15.00 -1.13 -10.84
N VAL A 193 14.88 -0.63 -12.07
CA VAL A 193 16.02 -0.47 -12.99
C VAL A 193 16.12 0.97 -13.49
N ARG A 194 17.33 1.37 -13.81
CA ARG A 194 17.60 2.57 -14.60
C ARG A 194 17.71 2.12 -16.06
N LYS A 195 16.83 2.64 -16.91
CA LYS A 195 16.90 2.46 -18.36
C LYS A 195 17.58 3.67 -18.97
N THR A 196 18.72 3.44 -19.58
CA THR A 196 19.50 4.48 -20.26
C THR A 196 18.86 4.92 -21.57
N ALA A 197 19.31 6.02 -22.16
CA ALA A 197 18.74 6.54 -23.40
C ALA A 197 18.95 5.58 -24.61
N ASP A 198 19.99 4.75 -24.58
CA ASP A 198 20.27 3.68 -25.55
C ASP A 198 19.54 2.37 -25.25
N GLY A 199 18.70 2.36 -24.18
CA GLY A 199 17.84 1.23 -23.84
C GLY A 199 18.46 0.19 -22.91
N GLN A 200 19.69 0.37 -22.44
CA GLN A 200 20.33 -0.54 -21.51
C GLN A 200 19.61 -0.51 -20.17
N LEU A 201 19.38 -1.68 -19.56
CA LEU A 201 18.77 -1.84 -18.25
C LEU A 201 19.88 -2.06 -17.21
N ILE A 202 19.98 -1.16 -16.26
CA ILE A 202 20.93 -1.22 -15.16
C ILE A 202 20.13 -1.40 -13.88
N PRO A 203 20.23 -2.55 -13.16
CA PRO A 203 19.59 -2.73 -11.88
C PRO A 203 20.02 -1.63 -10.90
N PHE A 204 19.07 -1.13 -10.12
CA PHE A 204 19.40 -0.26 -8.99
C PHE A 204 20.00 -1.15 -7.89
N ASP A 205 21.31 -1.08 -7.78
CA ASP A 205 22.01 -1.66 -6.64
C ASP A 205 21.80 -0.73 -5.43
N VAL A 206 20.70 -0.99 -4.73
CA VAL A 206 20.45 -0.35 -3.45
C VAL A 206 21.04 -1.28 -2.40
N ALA A 207 22.11 -0.87 -1.76
CA ALA A 207 22.60 -1.55 -0.57
C ALA A 207 21.40 -1.77 0.38
N GLU A 208 21.26 -2.99 0.91
CA GLU A 208 20.13 -3.37 1.78
C GLU A 208 19.81 -2.27 2.79
N GLY A 209 18.52 -1.89 2.87
CA GLY A 209 18.06 -0.85 3.80
C GLY A 209 18.31 0.60 3.37
N ARG A 210 18.66 0.86 2.11
CA ARG A 210 18.80 2.22 1.59
C ARG A 210 17.68 2.59 0.63
N GLU A 211 17.20 3.81 0.77
CA GLU A 211 16.16 4.35 -0.11
C GLU A 211 16.78 4.81 -1.44
N ILE A 212 16.05 4.58 -2.53
CA ILE A 212 16.36 5.16 -3.84
C ILE A 212 16.06 6.66 -3.77
N VAL A 213 17.08 7.50 -3.95
CA VAL A 213 16.93 8.95 -3.96
C VAL A 213 17.17 9.49 -5.38
N VAL A 214 16.17 10.21 -5.91
CA VAL A 214 16.20 10.76 -7.27
C VAL A 214 15.53 12.13 -7.29
N ASN A 215 16.16 13.09 -7.95
CA ASN A 215 15.62 14.45 -8.11
C ASN A 215 15.14 15.05 -6.78
N LYS A 216 15.91 14.88 -5.69
CA LYS A 216 15.55 15.28 -4.32
C LYS A 216 14.29 14.62 -3.76
N ASN A 217 13.89 13.48 -4.29
CA ASN A 217 12.79 12.69 -3.77
C ASN A 217 13.27 11.29 -3.38
N ILE A 218 12.69 10.74 -2.33
CA ILE A 218 12.74 9.31 -2.05
C ILE A 218 11.70 8.63 -2.94
N VAL A 219 12.14 7.63 -3.70
CA VAL A 219 11.28 6.80 -4.54
C VAL A 219 10.69 5.68 -3.69
N ILE A 220 9.38 5.55 -3.67
CA ILE A 220 8.69 4.39 -3.08
C ILE A 220 8.56 3.33 -4.17
N PRO A 221 9.29 2.20 -4.07
CA PRO A 221 9.17 1.12 -5.03
C PRO A 221 7.80 0.41 -4.89
N PRO A 222 7.23 -0.14 -5.96
CA PRO A 222 6.02 -0.96 -5.86
C PRO A 222 6.24 -2.21 -5.00
N PHE A 223 5.18 -2.71 -4.39
CA PHE A 223 5.21 -4.01 -3.72
C PHE A 223 5.66 -5.11 -4.68
N GLY A 224 6.42 -6.08 -4.15
CA GLY A 224 6.97 -7.19 -4.92
C GLY A 224 8.27 -6.89 -5.65
N THR A 225 8.84 -5.68 -5.50
CA THR A 225 10.21 -5.39 -5.99
C THR A 225 11.26 -5.77 -4.95
N THR A 226 12.44 -6.16 -5.44
CA THR A 226 13.60 -6.50 -4.59
C THR A 226 14.02 -5.30 -3.74
N GLN A 227 14.00 -4.09 -4.31
CA GLN A 227 14.36 -2.86 -3.62
C GLN A 227 13.37 -2.45 -2.51
N ARG A 228 12.27 -3.16 -2.34
CA ARG A 228 11.32 -3.00 -1.23
C ARG A 228 11.39 -4.16 -0.22
N LYS A 229 12.48 -4.93 -0.22
CA LYS A 229 12.71 -6.03 0.70
C LYS A 229 13.93 -5.73 1.56
N TYR A 230 13.74 -5.67 2.87
CA TYR A 230 14.80 -5.35 3.83
C TYR A 230 15.01 -6.58 4.72
N THR A 231 16.22 -7.11 4.67
CA THR A 231 16.64 -8.24 5.50
C THR A 231 17.23 -7.74 6.83
N GLY A 232 17.18 -8.57 7.86
CA GLY A 232 17.80 -8.30 9.16
C GLY A 232 17.02 -7.34 10.08
N VAL A 233 16.24 -6.39 9.55
CA VAL A 233 15.53 -5.36 10.33
C VAL A 233 14.61 -5.94 11.41
N LEU A 234 13.97 -7.08 11.12
CA LEU A 234 13.08 -7.79 12.04
C LEU A 234 13.81 -8.83 12.91
N GLY A 235 15.15 -8.83 12.86
CA GLY A 235 15.97 -9.80 13.57
C GLY A 235 15.83 -11.21 13.01
N THR A 236 16.14 -12.21 13.84
CA THR A 236 16.23 -13.62 13.44
C THR A 236 14.89 -14.34 13.34
N ASN A 237 13.88 -13.92 14.13
CA ASN A 237 12.59 -14.59 14.22
C ASN A 237 11.44 -13.61 14.39
N ARG A 238 10.25 -14.04 13.96
CA ARG A 238 9.03 -13.27 14.05
C ARG A 238 7.84 -14.17 14.42
N LEU A 239 7.01 -13.70 15.37
CA LEU A 239 5.70 -14.25 15.70
C LEU A 239 4.65 -13.25 15.22
N ASN A 240 3.92 -13.57 14.18
CA ASN A 240 2.87 -12.71 13.61
C ASN A 240 1.61 -12.77 14.47
N MET A 241 0.96 -11.63 14.67
CA MET A 241 -0.25 -11.49 15.49
C MET A 241 -1.44 -10.90 14.72
N GLY A 242 -1.35 -10.88 13.39
CA GLY A 242 -2.37 -10.25 12.53
C GLY A 242 -2.20 -8.74 12.37
N ASP A 243 -2.91 -8.16 11.41
CA ASP A 243 -2.98 -6.72 11.12
C ASP A 243 -1.62 -6.02 10.97
N GLY A 244 -0.58 -6.77 10.61
CA GLY A 244 0.79 -6.25 10.48
C GLY A 244 1.54 -6.12 11.81
N TYR A 245 0.97 -6.53 12.93
CA TYR A 245 1.64 -6.54 14.24
C TYR A 245 2.36 -7.86 14.49
N ALA A 246 3.48 -7.78 15.18
CA ALA A 246 4.30 -8.95 15.50
C ALA A 246 5.14 -8.73 16.77
N LEU A 247 5.57 -9.85 17.37
CA LEU A 247 6.75 -9.91 18.22
C LEU A 247 7.91 -10.33 17.33
N HIS A 248 9.03 -9.59 17.32
CA HIS A 248 10.16 -9.91 16.43
C HIS A 248 11.50 -9.47 17.03
N GLY A 249 12.58 -9.99 16.51
CA GLY A 249 13.92 -9.54 16.85
C GLY A 249 14.21 -8.12 16.36
N THR A 250 15.46 -7.69 16.43
CA THR A 250 15.84 -6.35 15.98
C THR A 250 17.32 -6.29 15.63
N ASP A 251 17.66 -5.46 14.65
CA ASP A 251 19.02 -4.99 14.36
C ASP A 251 19.45 -3.81 15.27
N GLU A 252 18.50 -3.26 16.05
CA GLU A 252 18.73 -2.16 17.00
C GLU A 252 18.55 -2.61 18.47
N PRO A 253 19.44 -3.43 19.05
CA PRO A 253 19.27 -3.99 20.40
C PRO A 253 19.24 -2.90 21.50
N THR A 254 19.81 -1.72 21.24
CA THR A 254 19.78 -0.57 22.15
C THR A 254 18.38 0.04 22.29
N SER A 255 17.46 -0.27 21.39
CA SER A 255 16.06 0.17 21.45
C SER A 255 15.24 -0.57 22.52
N ILE A 256 15.72 -1.71 23.00
CA ILE A 256 15.00 -2.55 23.97
C ILE A 256 14.83 -1.84 25.32
N GLY A 257 13.61 -1.83 25.82
CA GLY A 257 13.21 -1.13 27.03
C GLY A 257 12.74 0.30 26.82
N THR A 258 12.43 0.66 25.56
CA THR A 258 11.96 2.00 25.20
C THR A 258 10.70 1.95 24.32
N SER A 259 10.00 3.08 24.18
CA SER A 259 8.86 3.25 23.27
C SER A 259 9.31 3.91 21.98
N VAL A 260 9.78 3.14 20.99
CA VAL A 260 10.37 3.65 19.75
C VAL A 260 9.86 2.97 18.48
N SER A 261 9.17 1.83 18.61
CA SER A 261 8.70 1.09 17.43
C SER A 261 7.52 1.79 16.74
N HIS A 262 7.17 1.29 15.58
CA HIS A 262 6.00 1.74 14.81
C HIS A 262 4.72 0.93 15.13
N GLY A 263 4.75 0.14 16.22
CA GLY A 263 3.62 -0.63 16.71
C GLY A 263 3.95 -2.07 17.08
N CYS A 264 4.89 -2.72 16.39
CA CYS A 264 5.36 -4.05 16.74
C CYS A 264 6.12 -4.05 18.07
N VAL A 265 6.20 -5.19 18.70
CA VAL A 265 6.98 -5.41 19.94
C VAL A 265 8.34 -5.99 19.55
N ARG A 266 9.42 -5.25 19.82
CA ARG A 266 10.79 -5.68 19.54
C ARG A 266 11.39 -6.40 20.74
N LEU A 267 12.09 -7.49 20.46
CA LEU A 267 12.88 -8.26 21.42
C LEU A 267 14.36 -8.30 20.95
N ARG A 268 15.26 -8.65 21.85
CA ARG A 268 16.60 -9.06 21.42
C ARG A 268 16.51 -10.34 20.60
N ASN A 269 17.48 -10.57 19.70
CA ASN A 269 17.45 -11.76 18.84
C ASN A 269 17.49 -13.06 19.64
N GLU A 270 18.33 -13.15 20.66
CA GLU A 270 18.42 -14.31 21.57
C GLU A 270 17.10 -14.58 22.32
N ASP A 271 16.38 -13.51 22.68
CA ASP A 271 15.12 -13.62 23.41
C ASP A 271 13.97 -14.09 22.49
N ILE A 272 13.90 -13.55 21.26
CA ILE A 272 12.87 -13.98 20.30
C ILE A 272 13.14 -15.40 19.80
N GLU A 273 14.39 -15.81 19.64
CA GLU A 273 14.75 -17.19 19.30
C GLU A 273 14.26 -18.16 20.38
N THR A 274 14.51 -17.85 21.64
CA THR A 274 14.02 -18.62 22.79
C THR A 274 12.49 -18.69 22.77
N LEU A 275 11.82 -17.52 22.67
CA LEU A 275 10.38 -17.46 22.66
C LEU A 275 9.77 -18.19 21.44
N TYR A 276 10.43 -18.10 20.29
CA TYR A 276 10.03 -18.78 19.07
C TYR A 276 9.99 -20.31 19.25
N GLN A 277 10.94 -20.89 19.96
CA GLN A 277 10.96 -22.32 20.23
C GLN A 277 9.84 -22.74 21.20
N MET A 278 9.51 -21.88 22.17
CA MET A 278 8.58 -22.21 23.25
C MET A 278 7.11 -21.98 22.89
N VAL A 279 6.83 -21.01 22.02
CA VAL A 279 5.47 -20.51 21.74
C VAL A 279 4.86 -21.18 20.51
N PRO A 280 3.79 -21.97 20.68
CA PRO A 280 3.05 -22.51 19.55
C PRO A 280 2.18 -21.45 18.86
N VAL A 281 1.83 -21.69 17.58
CA VAL A 281 0.78 -20.96 16.88
C VAL A 281 -0.55 -21.18 17.63
N GLY A 282 -1.37 -20.14 17.70
CA GLY A 282 -2.60 -20.13 18.48
C GLY A 282 -2.43 -19.61 19.92
N THR A 283 -1.20 -19.33 20.36
CA THR A 283 -0.94 -18.79 21.70
C THR A 283 -1.55 -17.41 21.87
N PRO A 284 -2.38 -17.17 22.90
CA PRO A 284 -2.91 -15.85 23.21
C PRO A 284 -1.81 -14.87 23.66
N VAL A 285 -1.95 -13.61 23.22
CA VAL A 285 -1.06 -12.49 23.57
C VAL A 285 -1.91 -11.36 24.13
N TYR A 286 -1.72 -11.03 25.39
CA TYR A 286 -2.41 -9.95 26.10
C TYR A 286 -1.48 -8.74 26.22
N ILE A 287 -1.91 -7.59 25.69
CA ILE A 287 -1.12 -6.35 25.66
C ILE A 287 -1.89 -5.24 26.42
N TYR A 288 -1.27 -4.59 27.40
CA TYR A 288 -1.88 -3.56 28.24
C TYR A 288 -0.97 -2.37 28.51
#